data_d7615453c16fc80ddfdf2c3c6f5e4e74
#
_entry.id   d7615453c16fc80ddfdf2c3c6f5e4e74
#
_cell.length_a   1.000
_cell.length_b   1.000
_cell.length_c   1.000
_cell.angle_alpha   90.00
_cell.angle_beta   90.00
_cell.angle_gamma   90.00
#
_symmetry.space_group_name_H-M   'P 1'
#
loop_
_entity.id
_entity.type
_entity.pdbx_description
1 polymer ?
#
loop_
_entity_poly.entity_id
_entity_poly.type
_entity_poly.pdbx_seq_one_letter_code
_entity_poly.pdbx_strand_id
1 'polypeptide(L)'
;MNRRNFIKVVGTGSVILAATPLMMTQFTNGSSSPLRPSHQQDDLRKTLISYAMLCPNPHNKQPWKVAFIGKDTIRLFVDQERLLPQTDPIHRQIHIGQGTFIESLVIAASQIGILATIDYFPEGEYDNQSIASLPVADIKLEKSDQVEPDPLFAQLLIRQSTKTPYRDEKLNANQISALRAVIENSDVSLRFIDTPTDNEAMANYLVNAMEIEEQNKERSLETIAMFRFNDQEISTYRDGFGLEQNGVTGIKKLIAQNFFISRDKAESDPASFGKEGVKSVKNAVANTQHYAWLSTSDNSRKTQIELGRLYNRFNLTATALGIAQHPMSQILQEYQDMLPIQSEFKQHFGIKPSDTVQMLFRLGKADRTPSTARREVSSILTEPF
;
A
#
# COMPACT_ATOMS: atom_id res chain seq x y z
N MET A 1 -7.62 7.07 20.00
CA MET A 1 -9.08 7.35 20.06
C MET A 1 -9.68 6.35 21.05
N ASN A 2 -10.54 6.78 21.97
CA ASN A 2 -11.05 5.92 23.05
C ASN A 2 -12.18 5.01 22.48
N ARG A 3 -12.31 3.77 23.00
CA ARG A 3 -13.37 2.78 22.70
C ARG A 3 -14.79 3.40 22.68
N ARG A 4 -15.07 4.30 23.62
CA ARG A 4 -16.33 5.06 23.71
C ARG A 4 -16.60 5.96 22.49
N ASN A 5 -15.56 6.53 21.89
CA ASN A 5 -15.70 7.43 20.76
C ASN A 5 -15.92 6.66 19.45
N PHE A 6 -15.30 5.45 19.31
CA PHE A 6 -15.53 4.60 18.17
C PHE A 6 -16.96 4.00 18.20
N ILE A 7 -17.46 3.58 19.36
CA ILE A 7 -18.84 3.06 19.51
C ILE A 7 -19.87 4.13 19.15
N LYS A 8 -19.60 5.39 19.47
CA LYS A 8 -20.46 6.53 19.04
C LYS A 8 -20.41 6.74 17.53
N VAL A 9 -19.27 6.43 16.88
CA VAL A 9 -19.12 6.48 15.42
C VAL A 9 -19.98 5.40 14.74
N VAL A 10 -20.03 4.21 15.33
CA VAL A 10 -20.71 3.03 14.74
C VAL A 10 -22.17 2.92 15.19
N GLY A 11 -22.52 3.44 16.36
CA GLY A 11 -23.81 3.19 17.00
C GLY A 11 -24.91 4.26 16.88
N THR A 12 -24.59 5.48 16.48
CA THR A 12 -25.56 6.60 16.55
C THR A 12 -25.44 7.54 15.34
N GLY A 13 -25.50 7.10 14.14
CA GLY A 13 -25.77 7.92 12.92
C GLY A 13 -25.31 9.40 12.88
N SER A 14 -24.56 9.89 13.87
CA SER A 14 -24.06 11.25 13.95
C SER A 14 -22.74 11.26 14.70
N VAL A 15 -21.63 11.25 13.94
CA VAL A 15 -20.32 11.43 14.51
C VAL A 15 -19.68 12.68 13.94
N ILE A 16 -19.65 13.67 14.80
CA ILE A 16 -18.61 14.67 14.77
C ILE A 16 -17.37 13.98 15.32
N LEU A 17 -16.42 13.63 14.45
CA LEU A 17 -15.06 13.28 14.85
C LEU A 17 -14.56 14.46 15.69
N ALA A 18 -14.54 14.30 17.00
CA ALA A 18 -13.74 15.16 17.86
C ALA A 18 -12.27 14.83 17.62
N ALA A 19 -11.78 15.13 16.43
CA ALA A 19 -10.36 15.32 16.20
C ALA A 19 -9.93 16.47 17.09
N THR A 20 -8.87 16.27 17.87
CA THR A 20 -8.29 17.38 18.63
C THR A 20 -7.98 18.53 17.66
N PRO A 21 -8.06 19.80 18.07
CA PRO A 21 -7.78 20.94 17.20
C PRO A 21 -6.46 20.86 16.43
N LEU A 22 -5.48 20.14 16.97
CA LEU A 22 -4.18 19.90 16.31
C LEU A 22 -4.28 19.00 15.06
N MET A 23 -5.26 18.09 14.99
CA MET A 23 -5.48 17.29 13.78
C MET A 23 -6.23 18.06 12.69
N MET A 24 -7.13 18.97 13.06
CA MET A 24 -7.86 19.78 12.09
C MET A 24 -7.00 20.81 11.35
N THR A 25 -5.98 21.37 12.00
CA THR A 25 -5.11 22.40 11.36
C THR A 25 -4.21 21.85 10.25
N GLN A 26 -4.00 20.53 10.15
CA GLN A 26 -3.25 19.93 9.04
C GLN A 26 -4.09 19.68 7.78
N PHE A 27 -5.41 19.79 7.86
CA PHE A 27 -6.33 19.55 6.73
C PHE A 27 -6.78 20.82 6.00
N THR A 28 -6.38 22.00 6.45
CA THR A 28 -6.93 23.28 5.95
C THR A 28 -6.11 23.98 4.86
N ASN A 29 -5.05 23.37 4.34
CA ASN A 29 -4.32 23.95 3.22
C ASN A 29 -4.83 23.41 1.88
N GLY A 30 -5.95 23.94 1.40
CA GLY A 30 -6.29 24.06 -0.03
C GLY A 30 -6.36 22.80 -0.90
N SER A 31 -6.34 21.58 -0.32
CA SER A 31 -6.52 20.33 -1.03
C SER A 31 -7.95 19.84 -0.82
N SER A 32 -8.65 19.53 -1.90
CA SER A 32 -9.92 18.81 -1.84
C SER A 32 -9.77 17.57 -0.96
N SER A 33 -10.69 17.34 -0.04
CA SER A 33 -10.71 16.13 0.79
C SER A 33 -10.63 14.90 -0.13
N PRO A 34 -9.73 13.95 0.12
CA PRO A 34 -9.61 12.78 -0.77
C PRO A 34 -10.93 12.03 -0.81
N LEU A 35 -11.34 11.62 -2.02
CA LEU A 35 -12.52 10.79 -2.20
C LEU A 35 -12.31 9.44 -1.52
N ARG A 36 -12.95 9.21 -0.38
CA ARG A 36 -12.83 8.00 0.42
C ARG A 36 -14.20 7.43 0.74
N PRO A 37 -14.31 6.10 0.98
CA PRO A 37 -15.57 5.51 1.38
C PRO A 37 -16.05 6.09 2.70
N SER A 38 -17.35 6.24 2.86
CA SER A 38 -17.93 6.58 4.16
C SER A 38 -17.65 5.47 5.17
N HIS A 39 -17.32 5.86 6.40
CA HIS A 39 -17.21 4.93 7.52
C HIS A 39 -18.54 4.77 8.28
N GLN A 40 -19.58 5.47 7.84
CA GLN A 40 -20.94 5.33 8.33
C GLN A 40 -21.71 4.43 7.36
N GLN A 41 -21.79 3.15 7.68
CA GLN A 41 -22.46 2.14 6.88
C GLN A 41 -23.63 1.52 7.67
N ASP A 42 -24.58 0.94 6.96
CA ASP A 42 -25.75 0.23 7.50
C ASP A 42 -25.40 -1.15 8.09
N ASP A 43 -24.31 -1.74 7.66
CA ASP A 43 -23.78 -3.03 8.11
C ASP A 43 -22.38 -2.84 8.72
N LEU A 44 -22.15 -3.46 9.88
CA LEU A 44 -20.86 -3.39 10.58
C LEU A 44 -19.71 -3.91 9.71
N ARG A 45 -19.93 -4.97 8.92
CA ARG A 45 -18.93 -5.52 8.01
C ARG A 45 -18.54 -4.51 6.95
N LYS A 46 -19.49 -3.76 6.40
CA LYS A 46 -19.21 -2.66 5.45
C LYS A 46 -18.42 -1.54 6.13
N THR A 47 -18.72 -1.22 7.39
CA THR A 47 -17.93 -0.25 8.16
C THR A 47 -16.48 -0.72 8.30
N LEU A 48 -16.23 -1.96 8.69
CA LEU A 48 -14.88 -2.52 8.81
C LEU A 48 -14.14 -2.53 7.46
N ILE A 49 -14.82 -2.91 6.39
CA ILE A 49 -14.29 -2.89 5.02
C ILE A 49 -13.88 -1.47 4.62
N SER A 50 -14.64 -0.45 4.98
CA SER A 50 -14.31 0.95 4.64
C SER A 50 -12.96 1.40 5.23
N TYR A 51 -12.58 0.90 6.40
CA TYR A 51 -11.25 1.09 6.98
C TYR A 51 -10.20 0.20 6.32
N ALA A 52 -10.53 -1.06 6.03
CA ALA A 52 -9.64 -1.98 5.35
C ALA A 52 -9.18 -1.45 3.99
N MET A 53 -10.06 -0.82 3.23
CA MET A 53 -9.76 -0.22 1.92
C MET A 53 -8.72 0.91 1.97
N LEU A 54 -8.37 1.45 3.15
CA LEU A 54 -7.35 2.49 3.29
C LEU A 54 -5.92 1.93 3.27
N CYS A 55 -5.75 0.63 3.26
CA CYS A 55 -4.46 -0.05 3.29
C CYS A 55 -3.58 0.24 2.06
N PRO A 56 -2.23 0.03 2.15
CA PRO A 56 -1.35 0.10 1.00
C PRO A 56 -1.64 -1.07 0.04
N ASN A 57 -1.57 -0.79 -1.25
CA ASN A 57 -1.70 -1.81 -2.29
C ASN A 57 -1.00 -1.34 -3.58
N PRO A 58 -0.61 -2.26 -4.50
CA PRO A 58 0.13 -1.89 -5.69
C PRO A 58 -0.67 -0.91 -6.56
N HIS A 59 -0.02 0.18 -6.96
CA HIS A 59 -0.56 1.26 -7.80
C HIS A 59 -1.91 1.84 -7.34
N ASN A 60 -2.33 1.63 -6.09
CA ASN A 60 -3.69 1.91 -5.62
C ASN A 60 -4.77 1.25 -6.48
N LYS A 61 -4.45 0.06 -7.01
CA LYS A 61 -5.34 -0.72 -7.88
C LYS A 61 -6.57 -1.24 -7.13
N GLN A 62 -6.46 -1.43 -5.80
CA GLN A 62 -7.53 -1.89 -4.93
C GLN A 62 -8.15 -3.21 -5.43
N PRO A 63 -7.34 -4.29 -5.51
CA PRO A 63 -7.70 -5.54 -6.19
C PRO A 63 -8.50 -6.48 -5.29
N TRP A 64 -9.57 -5.95 -4.69
CA TRP A 64 -10.41 -6.69 -3.75
C TRP A 64 -11.83 -6.82 -4.25
N LYS A 65 -12.40 -8.03 -4.09
CA LYS A 65 -13.84 -8.31 -4.05
C LYS A 65 -14.20 -8.99 -2.74
N VAL A 66 -15.38 -8.70 -2.24
CA VAL A 66 -15.82 -9.16 -0.92
C VAL A 66 -17.24 -9.67 -1.00
N ALA A 67 -17.47 -10.87 -0.48
CA ALA A 67 -18.79 -11.42 -0.25
C ALA A 67 -19.07 -11.58 1.24
N PHE A 68 -20.35 -11.61 1.62
CA PHE A 68 -20.78 -11.90 2.98
C PHE A 68 -21.27 -13.33 3.09
N ILE A 69 -20.67 -14.10 3.99
CA ILE A 69 -21.07 -15.46 4.30
C ILE A 69 -21.81 -15.45 5.65
N GLY A 70 -23.07 -15.83 5.64
CA GLY A 70 -23.89 -15.76 6.85
C GLY A 70 -23.96 -14.34 7.44
N LYS A 71 -23.92 -14.24 8.79
CA LYS A 71 -24.09 -12.96 9.50
C LYS A 71 -22.79 -12.34 9.99
N ASP A 72 -21.72 -13.11 10.08
CA ASP A 72 -20.50 -12.77 10.82
C ASP A 72 -19.21 -12.96 10.01
N THR A 73 -19.29 -13.42 8.77
CA THR A 73 -18.10 -13.73 7.98
C THR A 73 -18.01 -12.84 6.75
N ILE A 74 -16.80 -12.33 6.50
CA ILE A 74 -16.40 -11.59 5.32
C ILE A 74 -15.49 -12.49 4.51
N ARG A 75 -15.87 -12.84 3.29
CA ARG A 75 -15.06 -13.62 2.36
C ARG A 75 -14.34 -12.70 1.38
N LEU A 76 -13.05 -12.82 1.31
CA LEU A 76 -12.18 -11.96 0.48
C LEU A 76 -11.72 -12.73 -0.75
N PHE A 77 -11.79 -12.07 -1.91
CA PHE A 77 -11.30 -12.54 -3.21
C PHE A 77 -10.36 -11.53 -3.84
N VAL A 78 -9.52 -12.00 -4.76
CA VAL A 78 -8.81 -11.12 -5.68
C VAL A 78 -9.77 -10.65 -6.78
N ASP A 79 -9.77 -9.35 -7.09
CA ASP A 79 -10.49 -8.80 -8.24
C ASP A 79 -9.67 -9.00 -9.51
N GLN A 80 -10.09 -9.92 -10.38
CA GLN A 80 -9.40 -10.29 -11.62
C GLN A 80 -9.21 -9.11 -12.58
N GLU A 81 -10.17 -8.18 -12.62
CA GLU A 81 -10.11 -6.99 -13.47
C GLU A 81 -9.04 -5.99 -13.01
N ARG A 82 -8.44 -6.26 -11.83
CA ARG A 82 -7.49 -5.38 -11.16
C ARG A 82 -6.13 -6.02 -10.94
N LEU A 83 -5.83 -7.07 -11.68
CA LEU A 83 -4.49 -7.65 -11.76
C LEU A 83 -3.54 -6.71 -12.52
N LEU A 84 -2.26 -6.97 -12.37
CA LEU A 84 -1.15 -6.22 -12.99
C LEU A 84 -0.23 -7.22 -13.73
N PRO A 85 -0.70 -7.83 -14.83
CA PRO A 85 0.02 -8.93 -15.47
C PRO A 85 1.38 -8.54 -16.04
N GLN A 86 1.60 -7.26 -16.33
CA GLN A 86 2.88 -6.76 -16.85
C GLN A 86 3.84 -6.34 -15.74
N THR A 87 3.35 -5.72 -14.66
CA THR A 87 4.17 -5.18 -13.57
C THR A 87 4.17 -6.03 -12.30
N ASP A 88 3.31 -7.05 -12.20
CA ASP A 88 3.28 -8.06 -11.13
C ASP A 88 2.88 -9.44 -11.70
N PRO A 89 3.72 -10.06 -12.56
CA PRO A 89 3.33 -11.22 -13.38
C PRO A 89 2.99 -12.47 -12.58
N ILE A 90 3.53 -12.61 -11.38
CA ILE A 90 3.20 -13.72 -10.48
C ILE A 90 2.21 -13.33 -9.39
N HIS A 91 1.69 -12.10 -9.43
CA HIS A 91 0.69 -11.55 -8.50
C HIS A 91 1.15 -11.51 -7.02
N ARG A 92 2.46 -11.43 -6.77
CA ARG A 92 3.02 -11.36 -5.42
C ARG A 92 2.62 -10.07 -4.71
N GLN A 93 2.75 -8.93 -5.38
CA GLN A 93 2.35 -7.62 -4.83
C GLN A 93 0.83 -7.57 -4.56
N ILE A 94 0.03 -8.19 -5.42
CA ILE A 94 -1.42 -8.35 -5.25
C ILE A 94 -1.71 -9.09 -3.94
N HIS A 95 -1.04 -10.22 -3.66
CA HIS A 95 -1.26 -11.01 -2.43
C HIS A 95 -0.77 -10.29 -1.18
N ILE A 96 0.36 -9.60 -1.24
CA ILE A 96 0.80 -8.68 -0.17
C ILE A 96 -0.31 -7.64 0.10
N GLY A 97 -0.92 -7.10 -0.96
CA GLY A 97 -2.06 -6.18 -0.87
C GLY A 97 -3.31 -6.79 -0.20
N GLN A 98 -3.60 -8.08 -0.41
CA GLN A 98 -4.67 -8.79 0.31
C GLN A 98 -4.35 -8.85 1.81
N GLY A 99 -3.10 -9.16 2.17
CA GLY A 99 -2.65 -9.17 3.56
C GLY A 99 -2.78 -7.81 4.24
N THR A 100 -2.44 -6.72 3.56
CA THR A 100 -2.61 -5.37 4.11
C THR A 100 -4.08 -5.02 4.35
N PHE A 101 -4.99 -5.47 3.47
CA PHE A 101 -6.43 -5.31 3.64
C PHE A 101 -6.94 -6.06 4.87
N ILE A 102 -6.58 -7.35 5.01
CA ILE A 102 -6.95 -8.18 6.16
C ILE A 102 -6.50 -7.52 7.46
N GLU A 103 -5.24 -7.09 7.55
CA GLU A 103 -4.72 -6.50 8.79
C GLU A 103 -5.38 -5.17 9.15
N SER A 104 -5.69 -4.33 8.16
CA SER A 104 -6.43 -3.10 8.40
C SER A 104 -7.84 -3.37 8.93
N LEU A 105 -8.50 -4.44 8.45
CA LEU A 105 -9.79 -4.89 8.96
C LEU A 105 -9.69 -5.39 10.40
N VAL A 106 -8.70 -6.21 10.72
CA VAL A 106 -8.43 -6.72 12.08
C VAL A 106 -8.21 -5.56 13.06
N ILE A 107 -7.36 -4.58 12.68
CA ILE A 107 -7.12 -3.39 13.50
C ILE A 107 -8.41 -2.58 13.70
N ALA A 108 -9.24 -2.44 12.68
CA ALA A 108 -10.52 -1.74 12.81
C ALA A 108 -11.51 -2.51 13.71
N ALA A 109 -11.59 -3.82 13.57
CA ALA A 109 -12.46 -4.69 14.37
C ALA A 109 -12.12 -4.62 15.87
N SER A 110 -10.85 -4.55 16.21
CA SER A 110 -10.38 -4.45 17.60
C SER A 110 -10.95 -3.25 18.35
N GLN A 111 -11.23 -2.14 17.65
CA GLN A 111 -11.74 -0.90 18.28
C GLN A 111 -13.12 -1.07 18.92
N ILE A 112 -13.86 -2.08 18.51
CA ILE A 112 -15.22 -2.35 19.01
C ILE A 112 -15.34 -3.69 19.71
N GLY A 113 -14.19 -4.28 20.12
CA GLY A 113 -14.16 -5.56 20.84
C GLY A 113 -14.59 -6.74 19.97
N ILE A 114 -14.23 -6.72 18.68
CA ILE A 114 -14.45 -7.83 17.76
C ILE A 114 -13.12 -8.52 17.50
N LEU A 115 -13.08 -9.83 17.77
CA LEU A 115 -12.05 -10.74 17.31
C LEU A 115 -12.32 -11.09 15.86
N ALA A 116 -11.34 -10.83 14.98
CA ALA A 116 -11.37 -11.26 13.59
C ALA A 116 -10.42 -12.46 13.42
N THR A 117 -10.99 -13.65 13.19
CA THR A 117 -10.25 -14.89 12.94
C THR A 117 -10.16 -15.12 11.45
N ILE A 118 -8.95 -15.47 10.97
CA ILE A 118 -8.66 -15.61 9.54
C ILE A 118 -8.48 -17.09 9.20
N ASP A 119 -9.28 -17.57 8.26
CA ASP A 119 -9.12 -18.86 7.61
C ASP A 119 -8.62 -18.61 6.18
N TYR A 120 -7.35 -18.96 5.92
CA TYR A 120 -6.73 -18.75 4.62
C TYR A 120 -7.10 -19.89 3.67
N PHE A 121 -7.50 -19.54 2.47
CA PHE A 121 -7.85 -20.47 1.39
C PHE A 121 -8.90 -21.51 1.81
N PRO A 122 -10.08 -21.08 2.29
CA PRO A 122 -11.08 -21.98 2.86
C PRO A 122 -11.62 -23.02 1.86
N GLU A 123 -11.41 -22.79 0.57
CA GLU A 123 -11.76 -23.70 -0.52
C GLU A 123 -10.54 -24.33 -1.22
N GLY A 124 -9.35 -24.22 -0.59
CA GLY A 124 -8.08 -24.70 -1.11
C GLY A 124 -7.21 -23.59 -1.71
N GLU A 125 -5.92 -23.86 -1.81
CA GLU A 125 -4.98 -22.96 -2.46
C GLU A 125 -5.22 -22.92 -3.97
N TYR A 126 -4.90 -21.78 -4.59
CA TYR A 126 -5.09 -21.52 -6.00
C TYR A 126 -3.80 -21.07 -6.70
N ASP A 127 -3.73 -21.28 -7.99
CA ASP A 127 -2.68 -20.80 -8.88
C ASP A 127 -3.06 -19.49 -9.61
N ASN A 128 -2.25 -19.08 -10.58
CA ASN A 128 -2.55 -17.88 -11.37
C ASN A 128 -3.76 -18.03 -12.30
N GLN A 129 -4.17 -19.24 -12.63
CA GLN A 129 -5.32 -19.48 -13.52
C GLN A 129 -6.63 -19.43 -12.74
N SER A 130 -6.62 -19.86 -11.48
CA SER A 130 -7.77 -19.91 -10.59
C SER A 130 -7.82 -18.78 -9.55
N ILE A 131 -6.93 -17.77 -9.65
CA ILE A 131 -6.76 -16.68 -8.68
C ILE A 131 -8.05 -15.89 -8.36
N ALA A 132 -8.99 -15.81 -9.30
CA ALA A 132 -10.23 -15.05 -9.11
C ALA A 132 -11.44 -15.91 -8.76
N SER A 133 -11.32 -17.24 -8.85
CA SER A 133 -12.42 -18.17 -8.62
C SER A 133 -12.46 -18.73 -7.20
N LEU A 134 -11.34 -18.71 -6.49
CA LEU A 134 -11.24 -19.21 -5.13
C LEU A 134 -10.97 -18.08 -4.14
N PRO A 135 -11.51 -18.15 -2.91
CA PRO A 135 -11.32 -17.13 -1.91
C PRO A 135 -9.88 -17.08 -1.37
N VAL A 136 -9.42 -15.87 -1.09
CA VAL A 136 -8.15 -15.61 -0.39
C VAL A 136 -8.26 -15.99 1.08
N ALA A 137 -9.37 -15.59 1.72
CA ALA A 137 -9.60 -15.85 3.14
C ALA A 137 -11.08 -15.66 3.50
N ASP A 138 -11.51 -16.39 4.52
CA ASP A 138 -12.68 -16.09 5.32
C ASP A 138 -12.25 -15.37 6.61
N ILE A 139 -12.90 -14.24 6.89
CA ILE A 139 -12.64 -13.41 8.07
C ILE A 139 -13.88 -13.50 8.95
N LYS A 140 -13.83 -14.32 9.99
CA LYS A 140 -14.91 -14.50 10.96
C LYS A 140 -14.84 -13.46 12.05
N LEU A 141 -15.94 -12.81 12.34
CA LEU A 141 -16.09 -11.70 13.28
C LEU A 141 -16.87 -12.14 14.52
N GLU A 142 -16.23 -12.17 15.68
CA GLU A 142 -16.86 -12.59 16.94
C GLU A 142 -16.65 -11.52 18.01
N LYS A 143 -17.70 -11.21 18.79
CA LYS A 143 -17.55 -10.33 19.95
C LYS A 143 -16.68 -10.99 21.00
N SER A 144 -15.73 -10.23 21.55
CA SER A 144 -14.84 -10.71 22.59
C SER A 144 -14.44 -9.57 23.53
N ASP A 145 -14.64 -9.78 24.81
CA ASP A 145 -14.21 -8.84 25.85
C ASP A 145 -12.69 -8.89 26.09
N GLN A 146 -11.99 -9.85 25.49
CA GLN A 146 -10.54 -10.01 25.59
C GLN A 146 -9.78 -9.23 24.52
N VAL A 147 -10.47 -8.67 23.52
CA VAL A 147 -9.85 -7.90 22.46
C VAL A 147 -9.63 -6.46 22.89
N GLU A 148 -8.36 -6.09 23.02
CA GLU A 148 -7.98 -4.70 23.29
C GLU A 148 -7.91 -3.88 21.99
N PRO A 149 -8.31 -2.60 22.03
CA PRO A 149 -8.20 -1.71 20.90
C PRO A 149 -6.74 -1.54 20.42
N ASP A 150 -6.48 -1.83 19.17
CA ASP A 150 -5.14 -1.69 18.59
C ASP A 150 -4.75 -0.20 18.49
N PRO A 151 -3.60 0.22 19.06
CA PRO A 151 -3.15 1.61 19.05
C PRO A 151 -2.84 2.14 17.63
N LEU A 152 -2.64 1.26 16.64
CA LEU A 152 -2.36 1.65 15.26
C LEU A 152 -3.61 2.08 14.48
N PHE A 153 -4.81 1.93 15.03
CA PHE A 153 -6.05 2.28 14.33
C PHE A 153 -6.07 3.73 13.79
N ALA A 154 -5.65 4.69 14.59
CA ALA A 154 -5.62 6.10 14.16
C ALA A 154 -4.74 6.32 12.93
N GLN A 155 -3.74 5.47 12.73
CA GLN A 155 -2.79 5.57 11.62
C GLN A 155 -3.39 5.10 10.28
N LEU A 156 -4.44 4.27 10.30
CA LEU A 156 -5.16 3.87 9.08
C LEU A 156 -5.66 5.08 8.30
N LEU A 157 -6.14 6.10 9.01
CA LEU A 157 -6.73 7.30 8.41
C LEU A 157 -5.70 8.23 7.76
N ILE A 158 -4.46 8.20 8.24
CA ILE A 158 -3.43 9.15 7.85
C ILE A 158 -2.25 8.53 7.11
N ARG A 159 -2.13 7.19 7.09
CA ARG A 159 -1.07 6.48 6.37
C ARG A 159 -1.04 6.85 4.88
N GLN A 160 0.14 7.05 4.34
CA GLN A 160 0.36 7.26 2.90
C GLN A 160 1.74 6.75 2.47
N SER A 161 1.92 6.53 1.16
CA SER A 161 3.25 6.37 0.54
C SER A 161 3.73 7.74 0.08
N THR A 162 4.92 8.15 0.51
CA THR A 162 5.46 9.48 0.24
C THR A 162 6.55 9.39 -0.82
N LYS A 163 6.21 9.76 -2.07
CA LYS A 163 7.09 9.62 -3.23
C LYS A 163 8.05 10.81 -3.41
N THR A 164 7.80 11.93 -2.76
CA THR A 164 8.65 13.13 -2.82
C THR A 164 10.05 12.89 -2.25
N PRO A 165 11.05 13.71 -2.59
CA PRO A 165 12.36 13.67 -1.97
C PRO A 165 12.26 13.80 -0.44
N TYR A 166 13.13 13.08 0.28
CA TYR A 166 13.20 13.15 1.73
C TYR A 166 14.17 14.22 2.18
N ARG A 167 13.97 14.71 3.41
CA ARG A 167 14.92 15.60 4.07
C ARG A 167 16.21 14.84 4.40
N ASP A 168 17.32 15.54 4.48
CA ASP A 168 18.59 14.97 4.90
C ASP A 168 18.62 14.79 6.42
N GLU A 169 17.77 13.90 6.91
CA GLU A 169 17.59 13.56 8.33
C GLU A 169 17.60 12.05 8.50
N LYS A 170 18.47 11.56 9.39
CA LYS A 170 18.51 10.14 9.77
C LYS A 170 17.41 9.79 10.76
N LEU A 171 16.95 8.55 10.71
CA LEU A 171 16.12 7.97 11.77
C LEU A 171 16.99 7.79 13.02
N ASN A 172 16.41 8.04 14.18
CA ASN A 172 17.10 7.79 15.45
C ASN A 172 16.98 6.31 15.88
N ALA A 173 17.79 5.90 16.85
CA ALA A 173 17.86 4.53 17.33
C ALA A 173 16.50 4.02 17.87
N ASN A 174 15.72 4.87 18.55
CA ASN A 174 14.40 4.49 19.06
C ASN A 174 13.40 4.20 17.94
N GLN A 175 13.45 4.99 16.86
CA GLN A 175 12.61 4.75 15.67
C GLN A 175 12.96 3.43 14.99
N ILE A 176 14.24 3.15 14.81
CA ILE A 176 14.72 1.88 14.21
C ILE A 176 14.35 0.70 15.13
N SER A 177 14.55 0.83 16.45
CA SER A 177 14.17 -0.21 17.41
C SER A 177 12.67 -0.50 17.40
N ALA A 178 11.82 0.53 17.37
CA ALA A 178 10.37 0.37 17.30
C ALA A 178 9.92 -0.33 16.00
N LEU A 179 10.57 -0.03 14.87
CA LEU A 179 10.29 -0.72 13.61
C LEU A 179 10.76 -2.19 13.64
N ARG A 180 11.89 -2.50 14.28
CA ARG A 180 12.37 -3.88 14.45
C ARG A 180 11.43 -4.70 15.32
N ALA A 181 10.89 -4.12 16.39
CA ALA A 181 9.97 -4.79 17.30
C ALA A 181 8.68 -5.28 16.60
N VAL A 182 8.27 -4.66 15.50
CA VAL A 182 7.08 -5.12 14.75
C VAL A 182 7.24 -6.53 14.21
N ILE A 183 8.47 -6.94 13.86
CA ILE A 183 8.73 -8.24 13.20
C ILE A 183 9.40 -9.26 14.11
N GLU A 184 9.69 -8.90 15.36
CA GLU A 184 10.54 -9.67 16.30
C GLU A 184 10.04 -11.12 16.52
N ASN A 185 8.73 -11.34 16.49
CA ASN A 185 8.12 -12.65 16.71
C ASN A 185 7.58 -13.27 15.41
N SER A 186 8.24 -13.05 14.29
CA SER A 186 7.86 -13.58 12.98
C SER A 186 9.03 -14.26 12.28
N ASP A 187 8.72 -15.08 11.27
CA ASP A 187 9.72 -15.70 10.40
C ASP A 187 10.23 -14.76 9.29
N VAL A 188 9.88 -13.46 9.38
CA VAL A 188 10.30 -12.43 8.42
C VAL A 188 11.63 -11.83 8.86
N SER A 189 12.56 -11.74 7.93
CA SER A 189 13.82 -11.01 8.15
C SER A 189 13.67 -9.55 7.77
N LEU A 190 14.10 -8.64 8.64
CA LEU A 190 14.18 -7.19 8.38
C LEU A 190 15.64 -6.75 8.34
N ARG A 191 16.04 -6.12 7.27
CA ARG A 191 17.34 -5.47 7.16
C ARG A 191 17.20 -3.98 6.89
N PHE A 192 17.98 -3.19 7.59
CA PHE A 192 18.19 -1.76 7.31
C PHE A 192 19.57 -1.57 6.69
N ILE A 193 19.66 -0.61 5.77
CA ILE A 193 20.91 -0.04 5.31
C ILE A 193 20.88 1.47 5.50
N ASP A 194 21.99 2.02 5.97
CA ASP A 194 22.15 3.42 6.36
C ASP A 194 23.59 3.93 6.20
N THR A 195 24.46 3.11 5.61
CA THR A 195 25.81 3.57 5.27
C THR A 195 25.81 4.33 3.93
N PRO A 196 26.62 5.36 3.75
CA PRO A 196 26.67 6.11 2.50
C PRO A 196 26.94 5.21 1.28
N THR A 197 27.87 4.27 1.40
CA THR A 197 28.24 3.34 0.32
C THR A 197 27.08 2.42 -0.07
N ASP A 198 26.41 1.80 0.92
CA ASP A 198 25.27 0.91 0.65
C ASP A 198 24.07 1.71 0.13
N ASN A 199 23.85 2.93 0.62
CA ASN A 199 22.79 3.80 0.13
C ASN A 199 23.00 4.19 -1.33
N GLU A 200 24.24 4.50 -1.74
CA GLU A 200 24.59 4.80 -3.12
C GLU A 200 24.39 3.55 -4.01
N ALA A 201 24.87 2.39 -3.57
CA ALA A 201 24.67 1.14 -4.28
C ALA A 201 23.18 0.83 -4.45
N MET A 202 22.38 0.96 -3.39
CA MET A 202 20.94 0.76 -3.45
C MET A 202 20.27 1.72 -4.42
N ALA A 203 20.61 3.01 -4.38
CA ALA A 203 20.08 4.01 -5.30
C ALA A 203 20.35 3.63 -6.77
N ASN A 204 21.56 3.15 -7.06
CA ASN A 204 21.93 2.70 -8.41
C ASN A 204 21.10 1.47 -8.84
N TYR A 205 20.93 0.46 -7.98
CA TYR A 205 20.09 -0.69 -8.28
C TYR A 205 18.63 -0.29 -8.56
N LEU A 206 18.08 0.62 -7.76
CA LEU A 206 16.70 1.08 -7.93
C LEU A 206 16.48 1.89 -9.23
N VAL A 207 17.46 2.73 -9.58
CA VAL A 207 17.41 3.48 -10.85
C VAL A 207 17.51 2.54 -12.04
N ASN A 208 18.48 1.61 -12.04
CA ASN A 208 18.66 0.65 -13.12
C ASN A 208 17.42 -0.27 -13.28
N ALA A 209 16.84 -0.72 -12.17
CA ALA A 209 15.62 -1.51 -12.19
C ALA A 209 14.45 -0.74 -12.83
N MET A 210 14.30 0.56 -12.52
CA MET A 210 13.29 1.40 -13.15
C MET A 210 13.57 1.59 -14.64
N GLU A 211 14.83 1.74 -15.05
CA GLU A 211 15.20 1.83 -16.46
C GLU A 211 14.85 0.53 -17.22
N ILE A 212 15.08 -0.65 -16.61
CA ILE A 212 14.68 -1.95 -17.20
C ILE A 212 13.15 -2.06 -17.31
N GLU A 213 12.41 -1.67 -16.26
CA GLU A 213 10.94 -1.70 -16.29
C GLU A 213 10.38 -0.86 -17.44
N GLU A 214 10.88 0.37 -17.61
CA GLU A 214 10.39 1.33 -18.61
C GLU A 214 10.91 1.08 -20.05
N GLN A 215 11.87 0.17 -20.23
CA GLN A 215 12.25 -0.28 -21.58
C GLN A 215 11.18 -1.18 -22.22
N ASN A 216 10.28 -1.74 -21.43
CA ASN A 216 9.18 -2.55 -21.93
C ASN A 216 7.92 -1.71 -22.07
N LYS A 217 7.45 -1.59 -23.32
CA LYS A 217 6.28 -0.77 -23.66
C LYS A 217 5.01 -1.20 -22.92
N GLU A 218 4.79 -2.50 -22.77
CA GLU A 218 3.56 -3.02 -22.15
C GLU A 218 3.53 -2.70 -20.64
N ARG A 219 4.69 -2.73 -19.95
CA ARG A 219 4.81 -2.32 -18.54
C ARG A 219 4.54 -0.82 -18.40
N SER A 220 5.10 0.01 -19.28
CA SER A 220 4.82 1.45 -19.28
C SER A 220 3.34 1.74 -19.53
N LEU A 221 2.70 1.04 -20.49
CA LEU A 221 1.27 1.19 -20.75
C LEU A 221 0.40 0.78 -19.55
N GLU A 222 0.75 -0.31 -18.85
CA GLU A 222 0.03 -0.71 -17.63
C GLU A 222 0.18 0.36 -16.51
N THR A 223 1.36 0.95 -16.35
CA THR A 223 1.58 2.06 -15.41
C THR A 223 0.79 3.31 -15.81
N ILE A 224 0.77 3.66 -17.11
CA ILE A 224 -0.04 4.76 -17.66
C ILE A 224 -1.53 4.53 -17.37
N ALA A 225 -2.03 3.30 -17.52
CA ALA A 225 -3.41 2.95 -17.21
C ALA A 225 -3.80 3.22 -15.76
N MET A 226 -2.82 3.17 -14.83
CA MET A 226 -3.03 3.47 -13.40
C MET A 226 -2.77 4.93 -13.03
N PHE A 227 -2.13 5.70 -13.92
CA PHE A 227 -1.94 7.13 -13.69
C PHE A 227 -3.23 7.91 -13.94
N ARG A 228 -3.57 8.83 -13.03
CA ARG A 228 -4.73 9.72 -13.16
C ARG A 228 -4.25 11.11 -13.55
N PHE A 229 -4.55 11.47 -14.79
CA PHE A 229 -4.02 12.67 -15.45
C PHE A 229 -4.72 13.95 -14.99
N ASN A 230 -5.96 13.84 -14.51
CA ASN A 230 -6.77 14.98 -14.09
C ASN A 230 -7.77 14.62 -12.98
N ASP A 231 -8.41 15.64 -12.42
CA ASP A 231 -9.35 15.48 -11.30
C ASP A 231 -10.63 14.73 -11.69
N GLN A 232 -11.04 14.80 -12.96
CA GLN A 232 -12.17 14.02 -13.47
C GLN A 232 -11.87 12.53 -13.44
N GLU A 233 -10.68 12.11 -13.89
CA GLU A 233 -10.27 10.70 -13.80
C GLU A 233 -10.19 10.24 -12.34
N ILE A 234 -9.64 11.07 -11.43
CA ILE A 234 -9.58 10.76 -10.01
C ILE A 234 -10.98 10.53 -9.45
N SER A 235 -11.94 11.39 -9.78
CA SER A 235 -13.31 11.31 -9.28
C SER A 235 -14.09 10.13 -9.88
N THR A 236 -13.82 9.80 -11.14
CA THR A 236 -14.51 8.72 -11.86
C THR A 236 -14.03 7.34 -11.42
N TYR A 237 -12.71 7.12 -11.40
CA TYR A 237 -12.13 5.80 -11.14
C TYR A 237 -11.87 5.54 -9.66
N ARG A 238 -11.58 6.58 -8.86
CA ARG A 238 -11.30 6.54 -7.43
C ARG A 238 -10.19 5.53 -7.05
N ASP A 239 -9.26 5.32 -7.96
CA ASP A 239 -8.11 4.41 -7.85
C ASP A 239 -6.87 5.06 -8.50
N GLY A 240 -5.77 4.31 -8.60
CA GLY A 240 -4.55 4.79 -9.20
C GLY A 240 -3.86 5.89 -8.39
N PHE A 241 -2.99 6.62 -9.05
CA PHE A 241 -2.21 7.72 -8.48
C PHE A 241 -1.97 8.81 -9.52
N GLY A 242 -1.64 10.03 -9.09
CA GLY A 242 -1.47 11.15 -10.01
C GLY A 242 -0.38 12.13 -9.57
N LEU A 243 -0.45 13.34 -10.07
CA LEU A 243 0.52 14.40 -9.85
C LEU A 243 0.70 14.74 -8.37
N GLU A 244 -0.39 14.79 -7.59
CA GLU A 244 -0.34 15.20 -6.19
C GLU A 244 0.47 14.24 -5.33
N GLN A 245 0.40 12.94 -5.58
CA GLN A 245 1.17 11.93 -4.87
C GLN A 245 2.67 12.00 -5.19
N ASN A 246 3.00 12.62 -6.33
CA ASN A 246 4.37 12.93 -6.74
C ASN A 246 4.82 14.35 -6.33
N GLY A 247 4.04 15.05 -5.49
CA GLY A 247 4.37 16.37 -4.96
C GLY A 247 4.05 17.56 -5.89
N VAL A 248 3.37 17.32 -7.01
CA VAL A 248 2.95 18.40 -7.91
C VAL A 248 1.53 18.83 -7.54
N THR A 249 1.41 19.95 -6.84
CA THR A 249 0.15 20.47 -6.29
C THR A 249 -0.13 21.90 -6.73
N GLY A 250 -1.33 22.41 -6.42
CA GLY A 250 -1.72 23.81 -6.64
C GLY A 250 -1.61 24.24 -8.11
N ILE A 251 -1.11 25.46 -8.33
CA ILE A 251 -0.97 26.04 -9.68
C ILE A 251 -0.11 25.17 -10.61
N LYS A 252 0.96 24.55 -10.09
CA LYS A 252 1.81 23.65 -10.88
C LYS A 252 1.02 22.45 -11.41
N LYS A 253 0.13 21.86 -10.61
CA LYS A 253 -0.78 20.79 -11.02
C LYS A 253 -1.71 21.27 -12.14
N LEU A 254 -2.36 22.43 -11.97
CA LEU A 254 -3.27 22.98 -12.97
C LEU A 254 -2.55 23.20 -14.31
N ILE A 255 -1.37 23.78 -14.30
CA ILE A 255 -0.57 24.01 -15.51
C ILE A 255 -0.18 22.66 -16.15
N ALA A 256 0.29 21.69 -15.35
CA ALA A 256 0.67 20.39 -15.86
C ALA A 256 -0.51 19.68 -16.53
N GLN A 257 -1.66 19.61 -15.86
CA GLN A 257 -2.86 18.94 -16.38
C GLN A 257 -3.43 19.56 -17.67
N ASN A 258 -3.34 20.89 -17.80
CA ASN A 258 -3.94 21.57 -18.96
C ASN A 258 -3.02 21.69 -20.17
N PHE A 259 -1.69 21.67 -19.98
CA PHE A 259 -0.76 22.02 -21.06
C PHE A 259 0.33 20.97 -21.33
N PHE A 260 0.70 20.16 -20.33
CA PHE A 260 1.90 19.33 -20.47
C PHE A 260 1.61 17.83 -20.50
N ILE A 261 0.65 17.34 -19.70
CA ILE A 261 0.36 15.91 -19.61
C ILE A 261 -1.07 15.61 -20.04
N SER A 262 -1.26 14.51 -20.76
CA SER A 262 -2.57 13.92 -21.03
C SER A 262 -2.41 12.43 -21.25
N ARG A 263 -3.51 11.69 -21.12
CA ARG A 263 -3.56 10.25 -21.38
C ARG A 263 -3.13 9.94 -22.80
N ASP A 264 -3.71 10.65 -23.79
CA ASP A 264 -3.41 10.43 -25.21
C ASP A 264 -1.91 10.63 -25.52
N LYS A 265 -1.27 11.65 -24.91
CA LYS A 265 0.18 11.85 -25.07
C LYS A 265 0.98 10.70 -24.47
N ALA A 266 0.63 10.26 -23.25
CA ALA A 266 1.34 9.19 -22.58
C ALA A 266 1.18 7.85 -23.32
N GLU A 267 -0.01 7.53 -23.78
CA GLU A 267 -0.29 6.31 -24.55
C GLU A 267 0.34 6.32 -25.95
N SER A 268 0.44 7.49 -26.59
CA SER A 268 1.11 7.63 -27.89
C SER A 268 2.63 7.59 -27.81
N ASP A 269 3.22 8.00 -26.67
CA ASP A 269 4.66 7.97 -26.42
C ASP A 269 4.97 7.45 -25.00
N PRO A 270 4.77 6.14 -24.74
CA PRO A 270 5.05 5.54 -23.43
C PRO A 270 6.51 5.68 -23.02
N ALA A 271 7.44 5.69 -23.96
CA ALA A 271 8.86 5.86 -23.67
C ALA A 271 9.20 7.23 -23.06
N SER A 272 8.52 8.29 -23.50
CA SER A 272 8.68 9.62 -22.92
C SER A 272 8.08 9.67 -21.50
N PHE A 273 6.93 9.03 -21.28
CA PHE A 273 6.34 8.89 -19.96
C PHE A 273 7.27 8.11 -19.01
N GLY A 274 7.84 7.00 -19.45
CA GLY A 274 8.79 6.18 -18.69
C GLY A 274 10.05 6.95 -18.30
N LYS A 275 10.60 7.80 -19.17
CA LYS A 275 11.73 8.68 -18.82
C LYS A 275 11.45 9.61 -17.65
N GLU A 276 10.23 10.15 -17.56
CA GLU A 276 9.83 10.95 -16.39
C GLU A 276 9.68 10.08 -15.14
N GLY A 277 9.25 8.81 -15.26
CA GLY A 277 9.27 7.82 -14.20
C GLY A 277 10.67 7.57 -13.65
N VAL A 278 11.64 7.29 -14.52
CA VAL A 278 13.06 7.11 -14.16
C VAL A 278 13.62 8.36 -13.48
N LYS A 279 13.33 9.55 -13.99
CA LYS A 279 13.75 10.82 -13.39
C LYS A 279 13.13 11.02 -11.99
N SER A 280 11.88 10.62 -11.82
CA SER A 280 11.21 10.66 -10.50
C SER A 280 11.90 9.74 -9.51
N VAL A 281 12.31 8.53 -9.90
CA VAL A 281 13.07 7.61 -9.05
C VAL A 281 14.45 8.21 -8.72
N LYS A 282 15.20 8.74 -9.70
CA LYS A 282 16.48 9.41 -9.48
C LYS A 282 16.37 10.52 -8.43
N ASN A 283 15.33 11.35 -8.53
CA ASN A 283 15.09 12.41 -7.56
C ASN A 283 14.71 11.86 -6.17
N ALA A 284 13.91 10.79 -6.13
CA ALA A 284 13.44 10.20 -4.88
C ALA A 284 14.58 9.57 -4.07
N VAL A 285 15.56 8.92 -4.72
CA VAL A 285 16.65 8.23 -4.06
C VAL A 285 17.81 9.16 -3.68
N ALA A 286 17.94 10.33 -4.30
CA ALA A 286 19.09 11.24 -4.16
C ALA A 286 19.40 11.63 -2.71
N ASN A 287 18.40 11.79 -1.84
CA ASN A 287 18.56 12.19 -0.43
C ASN A 287 18.06 11.11 0.54
N THR A 288 18.00 9.85 0.11
CA THR A 288 17.52 8.77 0.97
C THR A 288 18.63 8.32 1.91
N GLN A 289 18.40 8.46 3.23
CA GLN A 289 19.35 8.09 4.28
C GLN A 289 19.16 6.66 4.79
N HIS A 290 17.98 6.07 4.58
CA HIS A 290 17.67 4.72 5.02
C HIS A 290 16.85 3.97 3.99
N TYR A 291 17.29 2.75 3.69
CA TYR A 291 16.47 1.75 3.03
C TYR A 291 16.27 0.57 3.98
N ALA A 292 15.17 -0.13 3.79
CA ALA A 292 14.94 -1.38 4.49
C ALA A 292 14.15 -2.34 3.61
N TRP A 293 14.33 -3.63 3.87
CA TRP A 293 13.51 -4.66 3.23
C TRP A 293 13.06 -5.75 4.19
N LEU A 294 11.96 -6.36 3.83
CA LEU A 294 11.42 -7.56 4.44
C LEU A 294 11.62 -8.73 3.50
N SER A 295 12.21 -9.82 3.99
CA SER A 295 12.42 -11.04 3.22
C SER A 295 11.98 -12.29 3.97
N THR A 296 11.62 -13.32 3.20
CA THR A 296 11.17 -14.62 3.68
C THR A 296 11.92 -15.75 2.97
N SER A 297 12.07 -16.89 3.61
CA SER A 297 12.64 -18.10 3.00
C SER A 297 11.63 -18.85 2.12
N ASP A 298 10.36 -18.57 2.28
CA ASP A 298 9.25 -19.10 1.48
C ASP A 298 8.59 -17.97 0.67
N ASN A 299 8.03 -18.30 -0.48
CA ASN A 299 7.31 -17.37 -1.36
C ASN A 299 5.90 -17.88 -1.74
N SER A 300 5.31 -18.74 -0.90
CA SER A 300 3.92 -19.19 -1.08
C SER A 300 2.94 -18.00 -0.98
N ARG A 301 1.75 -18.18 -1.53
CA ARG A 301 0.70 -17.14 -1.43
C ARG A 301 0.33 -16.83 0.01
N LYS A 302 0.30 -17.86 0.87
CA LYS A 302 0.07 -17.70 2.29
C LYS A 302 1.14 -16.79 2.91
N THR A 303 2.41 -17.08 2.67
CA THR A 303 3.54 -16.25 3.15
C THR A 303 3.44 -14.82 2.63
N GLN A 304 3.08 -14.61 1.37
CA GLN A 304 2.87 -13.26 0.80
C GLN A 304 1.76 -12.49 1.53
N ILE A 305 0.63 -13.15 1.85
CA ILE A 305 -0.49 -12.54 2.58
C ILE A 305 -0.09 -12.24 4.03
N GLU A 306 0.51 -13.19 4.73
CA GLU A 306 0.95 -13.02 6.12
C GLU A 306 2.00 -11.90 6.24
N LEU A 307 2.95 -11.86 5.32
CA LEU A 307 3.89 -10.74 5.22
C LEU A 307 3.16 -9.41 4.94
N GLY A 308 2.15 -9.42 4.09
CA GLY A 308 1.33 -8.24 3.83
C GLY A 308 0.67 -7.68 5.09
N ARG A 309 0.17 -8.56 5.98
CA ARG A 309 -0.35 -8.17 7.29
C ARG A 309 0.73 -7.51 8.14
N LEU A 310 1.89 -8.14 8.23
CA LEU A 310 3.04 -7.63 8.99
C LEU A 310 3.57 -6.31 8.42
N TYR A 311 3.69 -6.22 7.08
CA TYR A 311 4.08 -4.99 6.39
C TYR A 311 3.11 -3.83 6.67
N ASN A 312 1.81 -4.10 6.75
CA ASN A 312 0.83 -3.07 7.11
C ASN A 312 1.10 -2.52 8.51
N ARG A 313 1.34 -3.39 9.50
CA ARG A 313 1.71 -2.95 10.86
C ARG A 313 3.00 -2.16 10.88
N PHE A 314 4.00 -2.60 10.13
CA PHE A 314 5.27 -1.86 9.98
C PHE A 314 5.04 -0.45 9.41
N ASN A 315 4.23 -0.34 8.35
CA ASN A 315 3.91 0.93 7.71
C ASN A 315 3.09 1.86 8.62
N LEU A 316 2.15 1.33 9.40
CA LEU A 316 1.38 2.07 10.39
C LEU A 316 2.26 2.54 11.56
N THR A 317 3.19 1.69 12.03
CA THR A 317 4.18 2.07 13.05
C THR A 317 5.10 3.18 12.54
N ALA A 318 5.60 3.07 11.31
CA ALA A 318 6.37 4.15 10.68
C ALA A 318 5.57 5.46 10.64
N THR A 319 4.28 5.38 10.29
CA THR A 319 3.37 6.53 10.27
C THR A 319 3.22 7.15 11.66
N ALA A 320 3.03 6.34 12.70
CA ALA A 320 2.92 6.79 14.11
C ALA A 320 4.19 7.50 14.58
N LEU A 321 5.36 7.06 14.11
CA LEU A 321 6.66 7.66 14.42
C LEU A 321 7.00 8.89 13.54
N GLY A 322 6.08 9.33 12.67
CA GLY A 322 6.31 10.41 11.73
C GLY A 322 7.40 10.10 10.68
N ILE A 323 7.54 8.82 10.32
CA ILE A 323 8.47 8.35 9.30
C ILE A 323 7.72 8.24 7.98
N ALA A 324 8.21 8.90 6.95
CA ALA A 324 7.77 8.72 5.58
C ALA A 324 8.29 7.39 5.02
N GLN A 325 7.44 6.68 4.27
CA GLN A 325 7.79 5.42 3.63
C GLN A 325 7.37 5.43 2.17
N HIS A 326 8.23 4.86 1.29
CA HIS A 326 7.91 4.65 -0.12
C HIS A 326 8.44 3.29 -0.58
N PRO A 327 7.55 2.35 -0.95
CA PRO A 327 7.94 1.10 -1.57
C PRO A 327 8.67 1.31 -2.90
N MET A 328 9.74 0.55 -3.11
CA MET A 328 10.57 0.55 -4.32
C MET A 328 10.63 -0.87 -4.86
N SER A 329 9.59 -1.27 -5.61
CA SER A 329 9.36 -2.70 -5.92
C SER A 329 9.92 -3.16 -7.25
N GLN A 330 10.42 -2.28 -8.12
CA GLN A 330 10.86 -2.63 -9.48
C GLN A 330 11.90 -3.75 -9.48
N ILE A 331 12.96 -3.62 -8.66
CA ILE A 331 14.03 -4.62 -8.57
C ILE A 331 13.56 -5.97 -8.01
N LEU A 332 12.39 -6.02 -7.41
CA LEU A 332 11.81 -7.22 -6.82
C LEU A 332 10.93 -8.00 -7.80
N GLN A 333 10.68 -7.47 -8.99
CA GLN A 333 9.79 -8.08 -9.97
C GLN A 333 10.47 -9.25 -10.69
N GLU A 334 9.68 -10.22 -11.08
CA GLU A 334 10.14 -11.49 -11.63
C GLU A 334 10.14 -11.51 -13.15
N TYR A 335 10.47 -10.36 -13.79
CA TYR A 335 10.67 -10.28 -15.24
C TYR A 335 11.97 -11.00 -15.65
N GLN A 336 11.98 -11.62 -16.81
CA GLN A 336 13.20 -12.29 -17.31
C GLN A 336 14.38 -11.31 -17.46
N ASP A 337 14.13 -10.08 -17.89
CA ASP A 337 15.12 -9.03 -18.04
C ASP A 337 15.53 -8.36 -16.70
N MET A 338 14.74 -8.53 -15.63
CA MET A 338 15.07 -8.06 -14.29
C MET A 338 15.92 -9.05 -13.47
N LEU A 339 15.80 -10.36 -13.76
CA LEU A 339 16.45 -11.39 -12.94
C LEU A 339 17.98 -11.23 -12.82
N PRO A 340 18.73 -10.82 -13.87
CA PRO A 340 20.18 -10.61 -13.73
C PRO A 340 20.52 -9.57 -12.67
N ILE A 341 19.95 -8.38 -12.76
CA ILE A 341 20.22 -7.30 -11.79
C ILE A 341 19.68 -7.63 -10.39
N GLN A 342 18.58 -8.37 -10.30
CA GLN A 342 18.05 -8.86 -9.02
C GLN A 342 19.04 -9.84 -8.36
N SER A 343 19.69 -10.71 -9.14
CA SER A 343 20.73 -11.62 -8.65
C SER A 343 21.95 -10.86 -8.14
N GLU A 344 22.42 -9.86 -8.90
CA GLU A 344 23.53 -8.99 -8.49
C GLU A 344 23.19 -8.22 -7.21
N PHE A 345 21.98 -7.68 -7.10
CA PHE A 345 21.46 -7.03 -5.90
C PHE A 345 21.50 -7.96 -4.69
N LYS A 346 20.98 -9.20 -4.83
CA LYS A 346 21.02 -10.20 -3.75
C LYS A 346 22.46 -10.52 -3.33
N GLN A 347 23.35 -10.72 -4.30
CA GLN A 347 24.77 -11.00 -4.02
C GLN A 347 25.43 -9.82 -3.30
N HIS A 348 25.25 -8.61 -3.79
CA HIS A 348 25.85 -7.40 -3.22
C HIS A 348 25.47 -7.20 -1.75
N PHE A 349 24.20 -7.38 -1.43
CA PHE A 349 23.70 -7.20 -0.07
C PHE A 349 23.75 -8.48 0.78
N GLY A 350 24.35 -9.57 0.30
CA GLY A 350 24.47 -10.84 1.04
C GLY A 350 23.12 -11.48 1.37
N ILE A 351 22.12 -11.32 0.49
CA ILE A 351 20.81 -11.97 0.59
C ILE A 351 20.96 -13.38 0.02
N LYS A 352 20.48 -14.39 0.75
CA LYS A 352 20.55 -15.78 0.27
C LYS A 352 19.76 -15.92 -1.04
N PRO A 353 20.26 -16.66 -2.03
CA PRO A 353 19.53 -16.88 -3.29
C PRO A 353 18.13 -17.46 -3.09
N SER A 354 17.94 -18.31 -2.07
CA SER A 354 16.67 -18.93 -1.70
C SER A 354 15.67 -17.94 -1.09
N ASP A 355 16.15 -16.84 -0.51
CA ASP A 355 15.26 -15.90 0.16
C ASP A 355 14.61 -14.97 -0.86
N THR A 356 13.34 -14.68 -0.66
CA THR A 356 12.59 -13.71 -1.44
C THR A 356 12.51 -12.39 -0.69
N VAL A 357 13.01 -11.31 -1.29
CA VAL A 357 12.74 -9.95 -0.81
C VAL A 357 11.31 -9.58 -1.21
N GLN A 358 10.43 -9.58 -0.24
CA GLN A 358 9.00 -9.36 -0.46
C GLN A 358 8.64 -7.89 -0.61
N MET A 359 9.25 -7.04 0.22
CA MET A 359 9.05 -5.59 0.21
C MET A 359 10.39 -4.89 0.43
N LEU A 360 10.69 -3.93 -0.44
CA LEU A 360 11.81 -3.00 -0.30
C LEU A 360 11.26 -1.58 -0.29
N PHE A 361 11.74 -0.75 0.61
CA PHE A 361 11.27 0.62 0.74
C PHE A 361 12.35 1.55 1.28
N ARG A 362 12.26 2.81 0.90
CA ARG A 362 13.02 3.89 1.52
C ARG A 362 12.25 4.48 2.69
N LEU A 363 12.98 4.92 3.71
CA LEU A 363 12.47 5.52 4.94
C LEU A 363 13.15 6.86 5.20
N GLY A 364 12.43 7.82 5.78
CA GLY A 364 12.99 9.13 6.09
C GLY A 364 11.97 10.13 6.60
N LYS A 365 12.28 11.40 6.47
CA LYS A 365 11.41 12.52 6.84
C LYS A 365 10.99 13.29 5.58
N ALA A 366 9.71 13.54 5.44
CA ALA A 366 9.17 14.33 4.34
C ALA A 366 7.84 14.98 4.74
N ASP A 367 7.46 16.00 4.00
CA ASP A 367 6.14 16.58 4.11
C ASP A 367 5.10 15.65 3.51
N ARG A 368 3.90 15.69 4.06
CA ARG A 368 2.80 14.88 3.58
C ARG A 368 2.31 15.39 2.23
N THR A 369 1.99 14.48 1.35
CA THR A 369 1.29 14.76 0.10
C THR A 369 -0.20 14.49 0.25
N PRO A 370 -1.06 15.02 -0.65
CA PRO A 370 -2.47 14.64 -0.67
C PRO A 370 -2.65 13.12 -0.79
N SER A 371 -3.58 12.58 -0.03
CA SER A 371 -3.89 11.15 -0.06
C SER A 371 -4.60 10.76 -1.35
N THR A 372 -4.38 9.50 -1.80
CA THR A 372 -5.11 8.95 -2.95
C THR A 372 -6.59 8.72 -2.64
N ALA A 373 -7.43 8.80 -3.67
CA ALA A 373 -8.82 8.35 -3.61
C ALA A 373 -8.93 6.85 -3.29
N ARG A 374 -10.09 6.43 -2.83
CA ARG A 374 -10.49 5.03 -2.63
C ARG A 374 -11.89 4.82 -3.20
N ARG A 375 -12.11 3.63 -3.72
CA ARG A 375 -13.43 3.18 -4.23
C ARG A 375 -14.47 3.23 -3.11
N GLU A 376 -15.75 3.19 -3.48
CA GLU A 376 -16.83 3.00 -2.51
C GLU A 376 -16.90 1.53 -2.07
N VAL A 377 -17.37 1.27 -0.85
CA VAL A 377 -17.54 -0.10 -0.34
C VAL A 377 -18.44 -0.92 -1.26
N SER A 378 -19.54 -0.33 -1.73
CA SER A 378 -20.48 -0.99 -2.64
C SER A 378 -19.85 -1.50 -3.94
N SER A 379 -18.78 -0.87 -4.41
CA SER A 379 -18.11 -1.23 -5.67
C SER A 379 -17.21 -2.48 -5.57
N ILE A 380 -16.94 -2.95 -4.36
CA ILE A 380 -16.15 -4.17 -4.12
C ILE A 380 -16.98 -5.33 -3.60
N LEU A 381 -18.25 -5.08 -3.26
CA LEU A 381 -19.15 -6.15 -2.84
C LEU A 381 -19.57 -7.01 -4.04
N THR A 382 -19.62 -8.30 -3.83
CA THR A 382 -20.10 -9.30 -4.79
C THR A 382 -21.05 -10.28 -4.08
N GLU A 383 -21.88 -10.95 -4.85
CA GLU A 383 -22.60 -12.10 -4.31
C GLU A 383 -21.62 -13.24 -4.03
N PRO A 384 -21.88 -14.09 -3.03
CA PRO A 384 -21.14 -15.34 -2.85
C PRO A 384 -21.25 -16.19 -4.13
N PHE A 385 -20.13 -16.69 -4.62
CA PHE A 385 -20.09 -17.60 -5.77
C PHE A 385 -20.64 -18.97 -5.38
#